data_074a0c0e7e40c5668765fdc8e99aac23
#
_entry.id   074a0c0e7e40c5668765fdc8e99aac23
#
_cell.length_a   1.000
_cell.length_b   1.000
_cell.length_c   1.000
_cell.angle_alpha   90.00
_cell.angle_beta   90.00
_cell.angle_gamma   90.00
#
_symmetry.space_group_name_H-M   'P 1'
#
loop_
_entity.id
_entity.type
_entity.pdbx_description
1 polymer ?
#
loop_
_entity_poly.entity_id
_entity_poly.type
_entity_poly.pdbx_seq_one_letter_code
_entity_poly.pdbx_strand_id
1 'polypeptide(L)'
;MNAPISLAAAHEPRIAEVSRDTAETQITVSVNLDGHGRSHLASGIGFFDHMLEQIARHGMIDLDVRCKGDLHIDGHHTVEDVGITLGQAVRQAVGDKRGITRYGHSYVPLDEALSRVVIDFSGRPGLVLDAHFTSGMIGAFDTQLVYEFFQGFANHALVSLHIDNLKGVNAHHQVETIFKAFGRALRMALERDARAAGQIPSTKGVL
;
A
#
# COMPACT_ATOMS: atom_id res chain seq x y z
N MET A 1 7.17 26.63 38.48
CA MET A 1 5.81 26.38 37.97
C MET A 1 5.96 25.46 36.78
N ASN A 2 5.62 24.16 36.94
CA ASN A 2 5.69 23.20 35.84
C ASN A 2 4.42 23.37 34.99
N ALA A 3 4.60 23.75 33.72
CA ALA A 3 3.49 23.73 32.78
C ALA A 3 2.98 22.29 32.62
N PRO A 4 1.66 22.05 32.56
CA PRO A 4 1.13 20.72 32.39
C PRO A 4 1.57 20.18 31.03
N ILE A 5 2.10 18.94 31.03
CA ILE A 5 2.34 18.18 29.81
C ILE A 5 0.98 18.00 29.13
N SER A 6 0.78 18.68 28.01
CA SER A 6 -0.41 18.49 27.19
C SER A 6 -0.46 17.03 26.72
N LEU A 7 -1.39 16.26 27.25
CA LEU A 7 -1.73 14.97 26.69
C LEU A 7 -2.15 15.20 25.22
N ALA A 8 -1.42 14.61 24.27
CA ALA A 8 -1.78 14.66 22.86
C ALA A 8 -3.25 14.23 22.73
N ALA A 9 -4.07 15.08 22.11
CA ALA A 9 -5.46 14.74 21.85
C ALA A 9 -5.51 13.42 21.10
N ALA A 10 -6.27 12.47 21.62
CA ALA A 10 -6.50 11.19 20.94
C ALA A 10 -7.18 11.51 19.60
N HIS A 11 -6.47 11.35 18.50
CA HIS A 11 -7.03 11.52 17.18
C HIS A 11 -7.94 10.33 16.86
N GLU A 12 -9.07 10.58 16.22
CA GLU A 12 -9.90 9.49 15.68
C GLU A 12 -9.06 8.63 14.71
N PRO A 13 -9.21 7.30 14.77
CA PRO A 13 -8.49 6.39 13.87
C PRO A 13 -8.94 6.61 12.42
N ARG A 14 -8.00 6.57 11.50
CA ARG A 14 -8.23 6.70 10.05
C ARG A 14 -8.63 5.34 9.48
N ILE A 15 -9.93 5.09 9.45
CA ILE A 15 -10.51 3.81 9.04
C ILE A 15 -11.39 4.04 7.81
N ALA A 16 -11.33 3.13 6.85
CA ALA A 16 -12.26 3.09 5.73
C ALA A 16 -12.54 1.64 5.31
N GLU A 17 -13.74 1.43 4.79
CA GLU A 17 -14.13 0.20 4.13
C GLU A 17 -14.71 0.54 2.76
N VAL A 18 -14.26 -0.17 1.73
CA VAL A 18 -14.69 -0.01 0.35
C VAL A 18 -15.07 -1.37 -0.21
N SER A 19 -16.24 -1.45 -0.83
CA SER A 19 -16.66 -2.60 -1.63
C SER A 19 -16.70 -2.24 -3.10
N ARG A 20 -16.26 -3.19 -3.95
CA ARG A 20 -16.27 -3.10 -5.41
C ARG A 20 -16.79 -4.40 -5.98
N ASP A 21 -17.90 -4.32 -6.69
CA ASP A 21 -18.53 -5.44 -7.36
C ASP A 21 -18.54 -5.20 -8.87
N THR A 22 -17.97 -6.15 -9.61
CA THR A 22 -17.97 -6.18 -11.08
C THR A 22 -18.55 -7.52 -11.56
N ALA A 23 -18.56 -7.75 -12.86
CA ALA A 23 -18.89 -9.06 -13.41
C ALA A 23 -17.78 -10.11 -13.15
N GLU A 24 -16.57 -9.67 -12.84
CA GLU A 24 -15.35 -10.49 -12.71
C GLU A 24 -14.96 -10.71 -11.25
N THR A 25 -15.21 -9.71 -10.38
CA THR A 25 -14.76 -9.74 -8.99
C THR A 25 -15.81 -9.17 -8.03
N GLN A 26 -15.83 -9.71 -6.80
CA GLN A 26 -16.55 -9.15 -5.65
C GLN A 26 -15.54 -8.94 -4.54
N ILE A 27 -15.29 -7.68 -4.18
CA ILE A 27 -14.20 -7.31 -3.28
C ILE A 27 -14.72 -6.42 -2.16
N THR A 28 -14.24 -6.67 -0.94
CA THR A 28 -14.34 -5.75 0.18
C THR A 28 -12.96 -5.58 0.80
N VAL A 29 -12.52 -4.34 0.93
CA VAL A 29 -11.27 -3.97 1.61
C VAL A 29 -11.59 -3.02 2.76
N SER A 30 -11.16 -3.39 3.97
CA SER A 30 -11.19 -2.53 5.15
C SER A 30 -9.77 -2.22 5.61
N VAL A 31 -9.47 -0.95 5.87
CA VAL A 31 -8.15 -0.51 6.32
C VAL A 31 -8.27 0.34 7.58
N ASN A 32 -7.33 0.17 8.52
CA ASN A 32 -7.06 1.09 9.62
C ASN A 32 -5.60 1.55 9.50
N LEU A 33 -5.38 2.80 9.10
CA LEU A 33 -4.05 3.38 8.89
C LEU A 33 -3.29 3.63 10.20
N ASP A 34 -4.01 3.67 11.32
CA ASP A 34 -3.46 3.83 12.68
C ASP A 34 -3.49 2.48 13.44
N GLY A 35 -3.37 1.36 12.70
CA GLY A 35 -3.44 -0.01 13.20
C GLY A 35 -2.14 -0.53 13.79
N HIS A 36 -2.07 -1.86 13.94
CA HIS A 36 -0.96 -2.59 14.56
C HIS A 36 -0.35 -3.66 13.64
N GLY A 37 -0.68 -3.66 12.34
CA GLY A 37 -0.19 -4.63 11.36
C GLY A 37 -0.89 -5.98 11.42
N ARG A 38 -2.17 -6.01 11.85
CA ARG A 38 -3.02 -7.19 11.80
C ARG A 38 -3.62 -7.33 10.41
N SER A 39 -3.77 -8.56 9.94
CA SER A 39 -4.37 -8.83 8.63
C SER A 39 -5.32 -10.01 8.66
N HIS A 40 -6.36 -9.93 7.82
CA HIS A 40 -7.22 -11.03 7.45
C HIS A 40 -7.37 -10.97 5.92
N LEU A 41 -6.81 -11.96 5.21
CA LEU A 41 -6.60 -11.91 3.78
C LEU A 41 -7.17 -13.16 3.11
N ALA A 42 -8.03 -12.97 2.14
CA ALA A 42 -8.72 -14.02 1.40
C ALA A 42 -8.92 -13.58 -0.06
N SER A 43 -7.83 -13.44 -0.82
CA SER A 43 -7.89 -13.16 -2.26
C SER A 43 -8.10 -14.42 -3.11
N GLY A 44 -7.84 -15.58 -2.53
CA GLY A 44 -7.81 -16.86 -3.25
C GLY A 44 -6.45 -17.16 -3.93
N ILE A 45 -5.48 -16.25 -3.84
CA ILE A 45 -4.13 -16.40 -4.40
C ILE A 45 -3.12 -16.35 -3.25
N GLY A 46 -2.63 -17.52 -2.80
CA GLY A 46 -1.83 -17.61 -1.57
C GLY A 46 -0.57 -16.75 -1.54
N PHE A 47 0.16 -16.64 -2.66
CA PHE A 47 1.32 -15.77 -2.72
C PHE A 47 0.93 -14.27 -2.64
N PHE A 48 -0.18 -13.88 -3.24
CA PHE A 48 -0.67 -12.51 -3.17
C PHE A 48 -1.16 -12.16 -1.75
N ASP A 49 -1.86 -13.07 -1.07
CA ASP A 49 -2.21 -12.89 0.34
C ASP A 49 -0.97 -12.68 1.20
N HIS A 50 0.10 -13.47 0.96
CA HIS A 50 1.38 -13.26 1.63
C HIS A 50 2.00 -11.87 1.33
N MET A 51 1.87 -11.35 0.10
CA MET A 51 2.33 -10.01 -0.24
C MET A 51 1.51 -8.90 0.44
N LEU A 52 0.20 -9.04 0.50
CA LEU A 52 -0.67 -8.11 1.24
C LEU A 52 -0.36 -8.11 2.74
N GLU A 53 -0.01 -9.27 3.31
CA GLU A 53 0.45 -9.37 4.69
C GLU A 53 1.73 -8.55 4.93
N GLN A 54 2.66 -8.51 3.97
CA GLN A 54 3.86 -7.67 4.07
C GLN A 54 3.50 -6.17 4.15
N ILE A 55 2.49 -5.74 3.38
CA ILE A 55 2.00 -4.36 3.45
C ILE A 55 1.43 -4.07 4.84
N ALA A 56 0.53 -4.91 5.34
CA ALA A 56 -0.07 -4.72 6.66
C ALA A 56 0.98 -4.70 7.76
N ARG A 57 1.85 -5.70 7.80
CA ARG A 57 2.85 -5.88 8.86
C ARG A 57 3.88 -4.76 8.89
N HIS A 58 4.47 -4.42 7.74
CA HIS A 58 5.52 -3.42 7.66
C HIS A 58 4.99 -1.99 7.58
N GLY A 59 3.73 -1.84 7.11
CA GLY A 59 2.99 -0.58 7.15
C GLY A 59 2.41 -0.24 8.51
N MET A 60 2.34 -1.21 9.45
CA MET A 60 1.65 -1.08 10.73
C MET A 60 0.19 -0.64 10.55
N ILE A 61 -0.44 -1.08 9.46
CA ILE A 61 -1.86 -0.87 9.20
C ILE A 61 -2.63 -2.17 9.48
N ASP A 62 -3.87 -2.08 9.97
CA ASP A 62 -4.73 -3.25 9.97
C ASP A 62 -5.43 -3.34 8.61
N LEU A 63 -5.46 -4.54 8.01
CA LEU A 63 -5.95 -4.78 6.65
C LEU A 63 -6.83 -6.03 6.60
N ASP A 64 -8.10 -5.88 6.21
CA ASP A 64 -9.00 -7.00 5.87
C ASP A 64 -9.28 -6.94 4.36
N VAL A 65 -9.02 -8.03 3.65
CA VAL A 65 -9.28 -8.17 2.20
C VAL A 65 -10.06 -9.45 1.97
N ARG A 66 -11.24 -9.31 1.42
CA ARG A 66 -12.07 -10.43 0.95
C ARG A 66 -12.33 -10.24 -0.53
N CYS A 67 -11.95 -11.22 -1.31
CA CYS A 67 -12.16 -11.22 -2.75
C CYS A 67 -12.68 -12.56 -3.24
N LYS A 68 -13.70 -12.51 -4.08
CA LYS A 68 -14.15 -13.63 -4.90
C LYS A 68 -14.01 -13.20 -6.35
N GLY A 69 -12.93 -13.63 -7.00
CA GLY A 69 -12.65 -13.36 -8.41
C GLY A 69 -12.82 -14.58 -9.30
N ASP A 70 -12.72 -14.35 -10.58
CA ASP A 70 -12.83 -15.34 -11.66
C ASP A 70 -11.49 -16.09 -11.89
N LEU A 71 -10.88 -16.59 -10.83
CA LEU A 71 -9.57 -17.28 -10.83
C LEU A 71 -9.48 -18.49 -11.77
N HIS A 72 -10.60 -18.96 -12.31
CA HIS A 72 -10.62 -19.99 -13.34
C HIS A 72 -10.09 -19.47 -14.70
N ILE A 73 -10.04 -18.15 -14.90
CA ILE A 73 -9.39 -17.49 -16.04
C ILE A 73 -7.91 -17.34 -15.71
N ASP A 74 -7.60 -16.44 -14.78
CA ASP A 74 -6.27 -16.22 -14.18
C ASP A 74 -6.38 -15.32 -12.94
N GLY A 75 -5.24 -14.79 -12.45
CA GLY A 75 -5.21 -13.90 -11.28
C GLY A 75 -5.33 -12.40 -11.61
N HIS A 76 -5.42 -12.01 -12.89
CA HIS A 76 -5.29 -10.62 -13.32
C HIS A 76 -6.36 -9.72 -12.70
N HIS A 77 -7.63 -10.02 -12.97
CA HIS A 77 -8.75 -9.21 -12.46
C HIS A 77 -8.77 -9.12 -10.94
N THR A 78 -8.46 -10.23 -10.25
CA THR A 78 -8.37 -10.27 -8.78
C THR A 78 -7.30 -9.32 -8.25
N VAL A 79 -6.09 -9.38 -8.79
CA VAL A 79 -4.94 -8.61 -8.28
C VAL A 79 -5.09 -7.12 -8.61
N GLU A 80 -5.49 -6.78 -9.84
CA GLU A 80 -5.76 -5.40 -10.25
C GLU A 80 -6.86 -4.79 -9.39
N ASP A 81 -8.02 -5.44 -9.30
CA ASP A 81 -9.20 -4.92 -8.60
C ASP A 81 -8.97 -4.80 -7.07
N VAL A 82 -8.18 -5.69 -6.46
CA VAL A 82 -7.73 -5.52 -5.06
C VAL A 82 -6.84 -4.29 -4.94
N GLY A 83 -5.92 -4.05 -5.88
CA GLY A 83 -5.10 -2.84 -5.93
C GLY A 83 -5.95 -1.56 -6.02
N ILE A 84 -6.94 -1.55 -6.92
CA ILE A 84 -7.93 -0.46 -7.07
C ILE A 84 -8.67 -0.21 -5.75
N THR A 85 -9.25 -1.26 -5.17
CA THR A 85 -10.10 -1.15 -3.98
C THR A 85 -9.28 -0.72 -2.76
N LEU A 86 -8.05 -1.24 -2.60
CA LEU A 86 -7.12 -0.82 -1.54
C LEU A 86 -6.72 0.66 -1.73
N GLY A 87 -6.45 1.09 -2.96
CA GLY A 87 -6.15 2.49 -3.26
C GLY A 87 -7.30 3.43 -2.87
N GLN A 88 -8.53 3.04 -3.18
CA GLN A 88 -9.74 3.78 -2.78
C GLN A 88 -9.91 3.84 -1.27
N ALA A 89 -9.73 2.70 -0.56
CA ALA A 89 -9.84 2.63 0.89
C ALA A 89 -8.78 3.50 1.59
N VAL A 90 -7.52 3.44 1.14
CA VAL A 90 -6.44 4.28 1.67
C VAL A 90 -6.74 5.75 1.44
N ARG A 91 -7.18 6.14 0.24
CA ARG A 91 -7.57 7.53 -0.07
C ARG A 91 -8.68 8.03 0.84
N GLN A 92 -9.72 7.22 1.04
CA GLN A 92 -10.84 7.56 1.91
C GLN A 92 -10.38 7.71 3.36
N ALA A 93 -9.56 6.80 3.88
CA ALA A 93 -9.06 6.83 5.24
C ALA A 93 -8.11 8.01 5.51
N VAL A 94 -7.29 8.40 4.52
CA VAL A 94 -6.39 9.57 4.61
C VAL A 94 -7.17 10.88 4.67
N GLY A 95 -8.30 10.97 3.98
CA GLY A 95 -9.13 12.17 3.93
C GLY A 95 -8.43 13.34 3.22
N ASP A 96 -8.41 14.50 3.87
CA ASP A 96 -7.90 15.77 3.31
C ASP A 96 -6.37 15.92 3.38
N LYS A 97 -5.66 14.89 3.86
CA LYS A 97 -4.18 14.84 3.97
C LYS A 97 -3.57 15.85 4.93
N ARG A 98 -4.35 16.47 5.83
CA ARG A 98 -3.82 17.40 6.81
C ARG A 98 -2.96 16.67 7.84
N GLY A 99 -1.81 17.26 8.15
CA GLY A 99 -0.91 16.79 9.20
C GLY A 99 -0.23 15.45 8.92
N ILE A 100 -0.25 14.93 7.68
CA ILE A 100 0.56 13.76 7.32
C ILE A 100 1.95 14.19 6.85
N THR A 101 2.93 13.29 6.91
CA THR A 101 4.28 13.50 6.37
C THR A 101 4.27 13.69 4.85
N ARG A 102 3.30 13.08 4.14
CA ARG A 102 3.07 13.12 2.70
C ARG A 102 4.05 12.29 1.88
N TYR A 103 5.35 12.42 2.14
CA TYR A 103 6.40 11.69 1.42
C TYR A 103 6.89 10.51 2.26
N GLY A 104 7.04 9.37 1.63
CA GLY A 104 7.63 8.21 2.28
C GLY A 104 8.61 7.50 1.35
N HIS A 105 9.64 6.91 1.95
CA HIS A 105 10.58 6.09 1.20
C HIS A 105 11.13 4.97 2.07
N SER A 106 11.56 3.90 1.43
CA SER A 106 12.20 2.80 2.13
C SER A 106 13.11 2.01 1.19
N TYR A 107 14.22 1.54 1.74
CA TYR A 107 15.05 0.49 1.19
C TYR A 107 14.88 -0.76 2.04
N VAL A 108 14.51 -1.88 1.46
CA VAL A 108 14.34 -3.14 2.20
C VAL A 108 15.11 -4.26 1.52
N PRO A 109 16.05 -4.89 2.24
CA PRO A 109 16.73 -6.11 1.78
C PRO A 109 15.96 -7.36 2.22
N LEU A 110 16.10 -8.42 1.46
CA LEU A 110 15.82 -9.80 1.85
C LEU A 110 16.88 -10.68 1.21
N ASP A 111 17.78 -11.22 2.03
CA ASP A 111 18.97 -11.94 1.59
C ASP A 111 19.72 -11.17 0.49
N GLU A 112 19.72 -11.68 -0.74
CA GLU A 112 20.41 -11.09 -1.90
C GLU A 112 19.59 -10.00 -2.62
N ALA A 113 18.28 -9.93 -2.36
CA ALA A 113 17.41 -8.95 -3.00
C ALA A 113 17.36 -7.63 -2.23
N LEU A 114 17.21 -6.54 -2.97
CA LEU A 114 17.09 -5.19 -2.42
C LEU A 114 16.13 -4.38 -3.28
N SER A 115 15.10 -3.81 -2.69
CA SER A 115 14.19 -2.89 -3.37
C SER A 115 14.13 -1.53 -2.69
N ARG A 116 13.85 -0.51 -3.50
CA ARG A 116 13.55 0.87 -3.08
C ARG A 116 12.13 1.23 -3.49
N VAL A 117 11.38 1.85 -2.58
CA VAL A 117 10.07 2.44 -2.88
C VAL A 117 10.03 3.88 -2.38
N VAL A 118 9.48 4.78 -3.20
CA VAL A 118 9.24 6.18 -2.87
C VAL A 118 7.79 6.53 -3.23
N ILE A 119 7.06 7.15 -2.30
CA ILE A 119 5.66 7.52 -2.48
C ILE A 119 5.43 8.99 -2.12
N ASP A 120 4.61 9.68 -2.93
CA ASP A 120 4.08 11.02 -2.66
C ASP A 120 2.55 11.01 -2.73
N PHE A 121 1.88 11.37 -1.65
CA PHE A 121 0.43 11.59 -1.61
C PHE A 121 0.05 12.89 -2.31
N SER A 122 0.49 13.03 -3.56
CA SER A 122 0.44 14.26 -4.36
C SER A 122 -0.97 14.66 -4.83
N GLY A 123 -1.96 13.77 -4.75
CA GLY A 123 -3.27 13.95 -5.41
C GLY A 123 -3.24 13.69 -6.92
N ARG A 124 -2.10 13.31 -7.48
CA ARG A 124 -1.91 13.00 -8.91
C ARG A 124 -1.38 11.58 -9.07
N PRO A 125 -2.10 10.70 -9.78
CA PRO A 125 -1.67 9.33 -9.98
C PRO A 125 -0.44 9.24 -10.90
N GLY A 126 0.44 8.29 -10.61
CA GLY A 126 1.56 7.93 -11.45
C GLY A 126 2.35 6.79 -10.85
N LEU A 127 2.68 5.81 -11.69
CA LEU A 127 3.54 4.68 -11.34
C LEU A 127 4.77 4.68 -12.24
N VAL A 128 5.95 4.58 -11.64
CA VAL A 128 7.20 4.20 -12.28
C VAL A 128 7.68 2.94 -11.60
N LEU A 129 7.69 1.82 -12.31
CA LEU A 129 8.15 0.52 -11.81
C LEU A 129 9.30 0.04 -12.68
N ASP A 130 10.49 -0.04 -12.09
CA ASP A 130 11.69 -0.61 -12.68
C ASP A 130 12.08 -1.89 -11.92
N ALA A 131 11.56 -3.01 -12.38
CA ALA A 131 11.80 -4.33 -11.80
C ALA A 131 11.88 -5.39 -12.89
N HIS A 132 13.01 -6.09 -12.93
CA HIS A 132 13.25 -7.20 -13.84
C HIS A 132 13.26 -8.51 -13.04
N PHE A 133 12.11 -9.18 -13.01
CA PHE A 133 11.98 -10.43 -12.27
C PHE A 133 12.71 -11.58 -13.00
N THR A 134 13.44 -12.37 -12.22
CA THR A 134 14.24 -13.50 -12.75
C THR A 134 13.39 -14.70 -13.15
N SER A 135 12.09 -14.71 -12.79
CA SER A 135 11.10 -15.69 -13.23
C SER A 135 9.77 -15.01 -13.51
N GLY A 136 9.06 -15.45 -14.54
CA GLY A 136 7.69 -15.00 -14.83
C GLY A 136 6.64 -15.54 -13.85
N MET A 137 6.96 -16.58 -13.08
CA MET A 137 6.04 -17.23 -12.15
C MET A 137 6.69 -17.46 -10.78
N ILE A 138 5.89 -17.25 -9.72
CA ILE A 138 6.20 -17.63 -8.34
C ILE A 138 5.06 -18.52 -7.84
N GLY A 139 5.27 -19.84 -7.87
CA GLY A 139 4.18 -20.78 -7.74
C GLY A 139 3.13 -20.55 -8.84
N ALA A 140 1.88 -20.28 -8.48
CA ALA A 140 0.80 -19.95 -9.41
C ALA A 140 0.63 -18.44 -9.67
N PHE A 141 1.48 -17.59 -9.11
CA PHE A 141 1.41 -16.14 -9.25
C PHE A 141 2.29 -15.65 -10.40
N ASP A 142 1.71 -14.98 -11.38
CA ASP A 142 2.44 -14.32 -12.47
C ASP A 142 3.07 -13.01 -11.98
N THR A 143 4.37 -12.83 -12.19
CA THR A 143 5.10 -11.64 -11.73
C THR A 143 4.69 -10.35 -12.45
N GLN A 144 4.03 -10.42 -13.61
CA GLN A 144 3.44 -9.26 -14.29
C GLN A 144 2.35 -8.61 -13.44
N LEU A 145 1.66 -9.39 -12.59
CA LEU A 145 0.59 -8.89 -11.70
C LEU A 145 1.10 -7.91 -10.64
N VAL A 146 2.39 -7.87 -10.37
CA VAL A 146 3.00 -6.85 -9.49
C VAL A 146 2.76 -5.44 -10.05
N TYR A 147 2.93 -5.27 -11.37
CA TYR A 147 2.63 -3.99 -12.02
C TYR A 147 1.15 -3.62 -11.90
N GLU A 148 0.26 -4.55 -12.19
CA GLU A 148 -1.20 -4.32 -12.18
C GLU A 148 -1.70 -3.92 -10.79
N PHE A 149 -1.21 -4.59 -9.74
CA PHE A 149 -1.52 -4.22 -8.35
C PHE A 149 -1.12 -2.78 -8.03
N PHE A 150 0.14 -2.42 -8.30
CA PHE A 150 0.63 -1.08 -7.96
C PHE A 150 0.07 0.01 -8.88
N GLN A 151 -0.25 -0.30 -10.13
CA GLN A 151 -0.93 0.64 -11.03
C GLN A 151 -2.37 0.91 -10.56
N GLY A 152 -3.11 -0.15 -10.21
CA GLY A 152 -4.45 -0.04 -9.62
C GLY A 152 -4.42 0.80 -8.35
N PHE A 153 -3.48 0.51 -7.43
CA PHE A 153 -3.31 1.26 -6.19
C PHE A 153 -2.96 2.74 -6.45
N ALA A 154 -1.93 3.02 -7.25
CA ALA A 154 -1.46 4.39 -7.48
C ALA A 154 -2.55 5.28 -8.11
N ASN A 155 -3.29 4.72 -9.07
CA ASN A 155 -4.38 5.42 -9.75
C ASN A 155 -5.52 5.80 -8.81
N HIS A 156 -5.84 4.96 -7.82
CA HIS A 156 -7.02 5.14 -6.98
C HIS A 156 -6.70 5.77 -5.60
N ALA A 157 -5.48 5.58 -5.10
CA ALA A 157 -4.97 6.35 -3.96
C ALA A 157 -4.58 7.79 -4.35
N LEU A 158 -4.48 8.10 -5.65
CA LEU A 158 -4.01 9.36 -6.22
C LEU A 158 -2.61 9.73 -5.70
N VAL A 159 -1.67 8.80 -5.85
CA VAL A 159 -0.28 8.95 -5.41
C VAL A 159 0.68 8.85 -6.58
N SER A 160 1.82 9.50 -6.46
CA SER A 160 2.98 9.23 -7.32
C SER A 160 3.83 8.17 -6.62
N LEU A 161 4.08 7.05 -7.30
CA LEU A 161 4.75 5.87 -6.76
C LEU A 161 5.92 5.47 -7.65
N HIS A 162 7.11 5.39 -7.07
CA HIS A 162 8.32 4.91 -7.73
C HIS A 162 8.80 3.66 -7.01
N ILE A 163 9.03 2.59 -7.77
CA ILE A 163 9.44 1.27 -7.30
C ILE A 163 10.63 0.80 -8.13
N ASP A 164 11.73 0.48 -7.46
CA ASP A 164 12.91 -0.09 -8.10
C ASP A 164 13.31 -1.38 -7.38
N ASN A 165 13.46 -2.47 -8.12
CA ASN A 165 14.18 -3.64 -7.65
C ASN A 165 15.65 -3.51 -8.05
N LEU A 166 16.50 -3.15 -7.10
CA LEU A 166 17.90 -2.80 -7.33
C LEU A 166 18.79 -4.03 -7.47
N LYS A 167 18.44 -5.12 -6.77
CA LYS A 167 19.16 -6.39 -6.75
C LYS A 167 18.22 -7.54 -6.47
N GLY A 168 18.59 -8.73 -6.89
CA GLY A 168 17.90 -9.98 -6.58
C GLY A 168 18.08 -11.01 -7.69
N VAL A 169 18.14 -12.27 -7.30
CA VAL A 169 18.18 -13.42 -8.23
C VAL A 169 17.07 -14.43 -7.97
N ASN A 170 16.35 -14.29 -6.85
CA ASN A 170 15.17 -15.06 -6.53
C ASN A 170 13.94 -14.18 -6.71
N ALA A 171 13.06 -14.52 -7.65
CA ALA A 171 11.87 -13.71 -7.96
C ALA A 171 10.94 -13.53 -6.74
N HIS A 172 10.80 -14.51 -5.86
CA HIS A 172 10.07 -14.40 -4.61
C HIS A 172 10.66 -13.27 -3.74
N HIS A 173 11.98 -13.29 -3.51
CA HIS A 173 12.67 -12.27 -2.72
C HIS A 173 12.56 -10.88 -3.37
N GLN A 174 12.64 -10.80 -4.71
CA GLN A 174 12.48 -9.54 -5.43
C GLN A 174 11.09 -8.93 -5.18
N VAL A 175 10.03 -9.71 -5.36
CA VAL A 175 8.65 -9.24 -5.15
C VAL A 175 8.41 -8.92 -3.67
N GLU A 176 8.82 -9.79 -2.76
CA GLU A 176 8.58 -9.60 -1.33
C GLU A 176 9.30 -8.33 -0.81
N THR A 177 10.53 -8.04 -1.26
CA THR A 177 11.22 -6.79 -0.87
C THR A 177 10.49 -5.54 -1.37
N ILE A 178 9.84 -5.60 -2.53
CA ILE A 178 9.01 -4.51 -3.06
C ILE A 178 7.82 -4.25 -2.12
N PHE A 179 7.06 -5.30 -1.77
CA PHE A 179 5.88 -5.15 -0.91
C PHE A 179 6.23 -4.71 0.52
N LYS A 180 7.34 -5.21 1.09
CA LYS A 180 7.87 -4.74 2.37
C LYS A 180 8.29 -3.28 2.32
N ALA A 181 9.03 -2.89 1.27
CA ALA A 181 9.46 -1.51 1.08
C ALA A 181 8.27 -0.58 0.89
N PHE A 182 7.26 -1.01 0.12
CA PHE A 182 6.02 -0.27 -0.04
C PHE A 182 5.28 -0.06 1.29
N GLY A 183 5.09 -1.11 2.09
CA GLY A 183 4.47 -0.99 3.41
C GLY A 183 5.18 0.03 4.31
N ARG A 184 6.51 0.01 4.34
CA ARG A 184 7.30 0.97 5.13
C ARG A 184 7.23 2.39 4.58
N ALA A 185 7.30 2.57 3.26
CA ALA A 185 7.17 3.88 2.61
C ALA A 185 5.77 4.46 2.85
N LEU A 186 4.73 3.63 2.75
CA LEU A 186 3.34 3.99 3.04
C LEU A 186 3.19 4.47 4.49
N ARG A 187 3.71 3.70 5.46
CA ARG A 187 3.71 4.08 6.87
C ARG A 187 4.35 5.46 7.08
N MET A 188 5.55 5.67 6.54
CA MET A 188 6.26 6.95 6.66
C MET A 188 5.45 8.11 6.07
N ALA A 189 4.88 7.94 4.87
CA ALA A 189 4.10 8.98 4.20
C ALA A 189 2.83 9.37 4.97
N LEU A 190 2.21 8.38 5.62
CA LEU A 190 0.96 8.53 6.37
C LEU A 190 1.17 8.91 7.84
N GLU A 191 2.41 8.89 8.34
CA GLU A 191 2.71 9.27 9.72
C GLU A 191 2.25 10.70 10.00
N ARG A 192 1.63 10.91 11.17
CA ARG A 192 1.19 12.23 11.59
C ARG A 192 2.39 13.06 12.04
N ASP A 193 2.62 14.18 11.38
CA ASP A 193 3.64 15.16 11.80
C ASP A 193 3.02 16.15 12.81
N ALA A 194 3.37 16.01 14.08
CA ALA A 194 2.88 16.89 15.13
C ALA A 194 3.26 18.37 14.90
N ARG A 195 4.34 18.64 14.16
CA ARG A 195 4.78 20.01 13.84
C ARG A 195 3.96 20.63 12.71
N ALA A 196 3.37 19.79 11.83
CA ALA A 196 2.53 20.20 10.72
C ALA A 196 1.02 19.99 11.01
N ALA A 197 0.64 19.83 12.30
CA ALA A 197 -0.74 19.56 12.69
C ALA A 197 -1.72 20.60 12.10
N GLY A 198 -2.75 20.09 11.40
CA GLY A 198 -3.77 20.92 10.76
C GLY A 198 -3.35 21.61 9.45
N GLN A 199 -2.11 21.45 9.00
CA GLN A 199 -1.64 22.01 7.73
C GLN A 199 -1.73 20.98 6.60
N ILE A 200 -2.07 21.45 5.41
CA ILE A 200 -1.89 20.65 4.19
C ILE A 200 -0.40 20.73 3.81
N PRO A 201 0.32 19.59 3.65
CA PRO A 201 1.74 19.58 3.38
C PRO A 201 2.05 19.97 1.91
N SER A 202 1.66 21.18 1.50
CA SER A 202 1.81 21.69 0.14
C SER A 202 1.94 23.20 0.17
N THR A 203 2.93 23.73 -0.56
CA THR A 203 3.09 25.19 -0.76
C THR A 203 1.93 25.82 -1.55
N LYS A 204 1.12 24.98 -2.25
CA LYS A 204 -0.08 25.41 -2.97
C LYS A 204 -1.32 25.53 -2.06
N GLY A 205 -1.25 25.01 -0.81
CA GLY A 205 -2.39 24.94 0.11
C GLY A 205 -3.45 23.90 -0.23
N VAL A 206 -3.23 23.10 -1.29
CA VAL A 206 -4.11 22.01 -1.76
C VAL A 206 -3.28 20.80 -2.23
N LEU A 207 -3.89 19.60 -2.19
CA LEU A 207 -3.35 18.32 -2.71
C LEU A 207 -4.46 17.53 -3.39
#